data_78a6a0968b36cd7261e88cd8ee4f305c
#
_entry.id   78a6a0968b36cd7261e88cd8ee4f305c
#
_cell.length_a   1.000
_cell.length_b   1.000
_cell.length_c   1.000
_cell.angle_alpha   90.00
_cell.angle_beta   90.00
_cell.angle_gamma   90.00
#
_symmetry.space_group_name_H-M   'P 1'
#
loop_
_entity.id
_entity.type
_entity.pdbx_description
1 polymer ?
#
loop_
_entity_poly.entity_id
_entity_poly.type
_entity_poly.pdbx_seq_one_letter_code
_entity_poly.pdbx_strand_id
1 'polypeptide(L)'
;KTQVELAQYQYLLPRLTNMWTHLQKQKGGIGMKGPGEKEIETDRRIIRDRISHLKKELKAIDRQMATQRGNRGALVRVALVGYTNAGKSTLMTRMSKSEVFAENKLFATLDTTVRKVVLHNLPFLLSDTVGFIRKLPHQLIESFKSTLDETRESDLLLHVVDISHPQFEEHIAVVESTLAEIGSDDKPAMIVFNKIDQITVEPFGPTQEDQMAGIRERFERNDRHVIFISAKDKVGMDEMREIVFEAVKEIHVKRYPYHNFLY
;
A
#
# COMPACT_ATOMS: atom_id res chain seq x y z
N LYS A 1 -11.35 2.08 8.59
CA LYS A 1 -12.83 2.20 8.55
C LYS A 1 -13.24 3.64 8.22
N THR A 2 -12.83 4.63 9.00
CA THR A 2 -13.16 6.07 8.82
C THR A 2 -12.72 6.60 7.44
N GLN A 3 -11.57 6.19 6.91
CA GLN A 3 -11.07 6.57 5.59
C GLN A 3 -11.95 6.05 4.45
N VAL A 4 -12.38 4.80 4.53
CA VAL A 4 -13.27 4.18 3.53
C VAL A 4 -14.65 4.84 3.55
N GLU A 5 -15.17 5.11 4.73
CA GLU A 5 -16.44 5.81 4.92
C GLU A 5 -16.38 7.23 4.33
N LEU A 6 -15.29 7.96 4.56
CA LEU A 6 -15.07 9.28 3.96
C LEU A 6 -15.06 9.21 2.42
N ALA A 7 -14.33 8.25 1.85
CA ALA A 7 -14.28 8.05 0.41
C ALA A 7 -15.65 7.71 -0.19
N GLN A 8 -16.45 6.89 0.50
CA GLN A 8 -17.82 6.57 0.08
C GLN A 8 -18.71 7.81 0.05
N TYR A 9 -18.69 8.65 1.09
CA TYR A 9 -19.49 9.87 1.12
C TYR A 9 -19.02 10.92 0.10
N GLN A 10 -17.73 11.05 -0.13
CA GLN A 10 -17.19 11.91 -1.19
C GLN A 10 -17.61 11.46 -2.60
N TYR A 11 -17.68 10.15 -2.82
CA TYR A 11 -18.17 9.58 -4.07
C TYR A 11 -19.69 9.74 -4.27
N LEU A 12 -20.47 9.65 -3.20
CA LEU A 12 -21.93 9.78 -3.22
C LEU A 12 -22.38 11.23 -3.41
N LEU A 13 -21.68 12.20 -2.82
CA LEU A 13 -22.09 13.60 -2.79
C LEU A 13 -22.39 14.20 -4.20
N PRO A 14 -21.54 14.04 -5.23
CA PRO A 14 -21.84 14.53 -6.58
C PRO A 14 -22.95 13.72 -7.29
N ARG A 15 -23.16 12.46 -6.90
CA ARG A 15 -24.13 11.57 -7.52
C ARG A 15 -25.56 11.74 -7.00
N LEU A 16 -25.74 12.27 -5.81
CA LEU A 16 -27.04 12.57 -5.24
C LEU A 16 -27.88 13.47 -6.18
N THR A 17 -27.24 14.39 -6.91
CA THR A 17 -27.93 15.25 -7.87
C THR A 17 -28.55 14.45 -9.03
N ASN A 18 -27.86 13.39 -9.48
CA ASN A 18 -28.28 12.59 -10.64
C ASN A 18 -29.29 11.49 -10.27
N MET A 19 -29.29 11.03 -9.02
CA MET A 19 -30.23 9.99 -8.56
C MET A 19 -31.65 10.51 -8.39
N TRP A 20 -31.84 11.81 -8.18
CA TRP A 20 -33.14 12.42 -7.92
C TRP A 20 -33.70 13.24 -9.08
N THR A 21 -33.06 13.23 -10.27
CA THR A 21 -33.51 13.99 -11.45
C THR A 21 -34.92 13.58 -11.92
N HIS A 22 -35.38 12.37 -11.61
CA HIS A 22 -36.73 11.91 -11.93
C HIS A 22 -37.81 12.52 -11.02
N LEU A 23 -37.47 12.97 -9.80
CA LEU A 23 -38.40 13.63 -8.90
C LEU A 23 -38.55 15.14 -9.17
N GLN A 24 -37.61 15.75 -9.88
CA GLN A 24 -37.71 17.17 -10.30
C GLN A 24 -38.83 17.42 -11.32
N LYS A 25 -39.37 16.39 -11.95
CA LYS A 25 -40.47 16.51 -12.94
C LYS A 25 -41.86 16.54 -12.32
N GLN A 26 -42.04 16.44 -11.00
CA GLN A 26 -43.34 16.60 -10.34
C GLN A 26 -43.54 18.07 -9.90
N LYS A 27 -44.28 18.78 -10.75
CA LYS A 27 -44.99 20.05 -10.59
C LYS A 27 -44.64 20.88 -9.34
N GLY A 28 -43.83 21.91 -9.54
CA GLY A 28 -43.88 23.15 -8.76
C GLY A 28 -44.07 24.32 -9.72
N GLY A 29 -44.97 25.22 -9.44
CA GLY A 29 -45.16 26.44 -10.22
C GLY A 29 -43.91 27.34 -10.19
N ILE A 30 -43.80 28.28 -11.14
CA ILE A 30 -42.70 29.24 -11.24
C ILE A 30 -42.45 29.93 -9.93
N GLY A 31 -41.29 29.65 -9.27
CA GLY A 31 -40.86 30.33 -8.05
C GLY A 31 -41.01 29.55 -6.73
N MET A 32 -41.57 28.33 -6.72
CA MET A 32 -41.65 27.50 -5.50
C MET A 32 -40.66 26.31 -5.60
N LYS A 33 -39.73 26.22 -4.63
CA LYS A 33 -38.91 25.02 -4.42
C LYS A 33 -39.85 23.85 -4.10
N GLY A 34 -39.86 22.82 -4.96
CA GLY A 34 -40.64 21.59 -4.73
C GLY A 34 -40.18 20.82 -3.50
N PRO A 35 -41.01 19.95 -2.90
CA PRO A 35 -40.66 19.15 -1.73
C PRO A 35 -39.39 18.32 -1.93
N GLY A 36 -39.15 17.81 -3.13
CA GLY A 36 -37.95 17.05 -3.47
C GLY A 36 -36.65 17.88 -3.46
N GLU A 37 -36.69 19.17 -3.79
CA GLU A 37 -35.51 20.06 -3.69
C GLU A 37 -35.08 20.30 -2.24
N LYS A 38 -36.02 20.42 -1.31
CA LYS A 38 -35.71 20.56 0.12
C LYS A 38 -35.12 19.30 0.71
N GLU A 39 -35.58 18.12 0.29
CA GLU A 39 -35.05 16.84 0.73
C GLU A 39 -33.61 16.63 0.21
N ILE A 40 -33.35 16.89 -1.06
CA ILE A 40 -32.01 16.81 -1.66
C ILE A 40 -31.04 17.76 -0.93
N GLU A 41 -31.47 18.98 -0.64
CA GLU A 41 -30.62 19.96 0.05
C GLU A 41 -30.33 19.53 1.51
N THR A 42 -31.29 18.87 2.15
CA THR A 42 -31.13 18.30 3.49
C THR A 42 -30.15 17.12 3.46
N ASP A 43 -30.30 16.17 2.53
CA ASP A 43 -29.40 15.04 2.37
C ASP A 43 -27.97 15.48 2.06
N ARG A 44 -27.81 16.47 1.19
CA ARG A 44 -26.50 17.06 0.88
C ARG A 44 -25.86 17.69 2.12
N ARG A 45 -26.66 18.36 2.96
CA ARG A 45 -26.16 18.95 4.22
C ARG A 45 -25.70 17.87 5.16
N ILE A 46 -26.50 16.82 5.37
CA ILE A 46 -26.16 15.69 6.25
C ILE A 46 -24.85 15.03 5.78
N ILE A 47 -24.71 14.79 4.48
CA ILE A 47 -23.47 14.17 3.93
C ILE A 47 -22.27 15.10 4.06
N ARG A 48 -22.42 16.41 3.84
CA ARG A 48 -21.33 17.38 4.06
C ARG A 48 -20.90 17.45 5.52
N ASP A 49 -21.86 17.43 6.43
CA ASP A 49 -21.60 17.41 7.87
C ASP A 49 -20.88 16.12 8.28
N ARG A 50 -21.30 14.98 7.73
CA ARG A 50 -20.62 13.69 7.93
C ARG A 50 -19.19 13.69 7.41
N ILE A 51 -18.96 14.20 6.18
CA ILE A 51 -17.63 14.38 5.59
C ILE A 51 -16.76 15.27 6.49
N SER A 52 -17.31 16.40 6.98
CA SER A 52 -16.59 17.30 7.87
C SER A 52 -16.21 16.63 9.19
N HIS A 53 -17.11 15.83 9.77
CA HIS A 53 -16.86 15.08 10.99
C HIS A 53 -15.76 14.03 10.77
N LEU A 54 -15.85 13.22 9.72
CA LEU A 54 -14.87 12.21 9.37
C LEU A 54 -13.48 12.82 9.10
N LYS A 55 -13.41 13.99 8.46
CA LYS A 55 -12.15 14.73 8.27
C LYS A 55 -11.53 15.17 9.60
N LYS A 56 -12.33 15.57 10.57
CA LYS A 56 -11.85 15.93 11.93
C LYS A 56 -11.33 14.70 12.68
N GLU A 57 -12.06 13.59 12.61
CA GLU A 57 -11.61 12.31 13.20
C GLU A 57 -10.28 11.85 12.58
N LEU A 58 -10.13 11.90 11.25
CA LEU A 58 -8.88 11.56 10.58
C LEU A 58 -7.73 12.45 11.04
N LYS A 59 -7.94 13.77 11.16
CA LYS A 59 -6.92 14.67 11.71
C LYS A 59 -6.49 14.31 13.12
N ALA A 60 -7.41 13.86 13.97
CA ALA A 60 -7.10 13.43 15.33
C ALA A 60 -6.30 12.13 15.32
N ILE A 61 -6.68 11.16 14.47
CA ILE A 61 -5.96 9.91 14.29
C ILE A 61 -4.55 10.17 13.76
N ASP A 62 -4.39 11.05 12.75
CA ASP A 62 -3.08 11.42 12.19
C ASP A 62 -2.16 12.05 13.24
N ARG A 63 -2.69 12.92 14.11
CA ARG A 63 -1.92 13.48 15.24
C ARG A 63 -1.49 12.42 16.24
N GLN A 64 -2.39 11.50 16.60
CA GLN A 64 -2.08 10.38 17.47
C GLN A 64 -1.01 9.46 16.87
N MET A 65 -1.14 9.13 15.57
CA MET A 65 -0.14 8.36 14.84
C MET A 65 1.20 9.08 14.76
N ALA A 66 1.22 10.39 14.48
CA ALA A 66 2.45 11.19 14.48
C ALA A 66 3.18 11.15 15.83
N THR A 67 2.43 11.24 16.95
CA THR A 67 3.00 11.12 18.29
C THR A 67 3.55 9.71 18.56
N GLN A 68 2.83 8.67 18.15
CA GLN A 68 3.30 7.28 18.26
C GLN A 68 4.51 7.00 17.38
N ARG A 69 4.59 7.62 16.19
CA ARG A 69 5.73 7.53 15.25
C ARG A 69 6.99 8.15 15.86
N GLY A 70 6.87 9.30 16.50
CA GLY A 70 7.98 9.95 17.23
C GLY A 70 8.61 9.06 18.30
N ASN A 71 7.84 8.16 18.91
CA ASN A 71 8.28 7.22 19.95
C ASN A 71 8.83 5.89 19.39
N ARG A 72 8.78 5.63 18.08
CA ARG A 72 9.26 4.36 17.49
C ARG A 72 10.78 4.25 17.36
N GLY A 73 11.52 5.23 17.88
CA GLY A 73 12.97 5.16 18.11
C GLY A 73 13.83 5.14 16.84
N ALA A 74 15.05 4.73 17.03
CA ALA A 74 16.15 4.75 16.06
C ALA A 74 16.13 3.57 15.06
N LEU A 75 15.07 2.76 14.98
CA LEU A 75 15.01 1.59 14.12
C LEU A 75 14.85 1.96 12.65
N VAL A 76 15.52 1.21 11.77
CA VAL A 76 15.32 1.30 10.33
C VAL A 76 13.88 0.90 10.00
N ARG A 77 13.25 1.62 9.07
CA ARG A 77 11.87 1.41 8.63
C ARG A 77 11.83 0.87 7.21
N VAL A 78 11.23 -0.29 7.06
CA VAL A 78 11.05 -0.96 5.77
C VAL A 78 9.57 -1.00 5.44
N ALA A 79 9.17 -0.55 4.25
CA ALA A 79 7.77 -0.57 3.84
C ALA A 79 7.54 -1.56 2.69
N LEU A 80 6.51 -2.40 2.83
CA LEU A 80 6.01 -3.25 1.75
C LEU A 80 5.10 -2.42 0.86
N VAL A 81 5.47 -2.21 -0.38
CA VAL A 81 4.67 -1.53 -1.41
C VAL A 81 4.36 -2.50 -2.54
N GLY A 82 3.32 -2.25 -3.31
CA GLY A 82 2.97 -3.12 -4.43
C GLY A 82 1.48 -3.12 -4.72
N TYR A 83 1.12 -3.66 -5.87
CA TYR A 83 -0.26 -3.73 -6.32
C TYR A 83 -1.13 -4.57 -5.38
N THR A 84 -2.45 -4.39 -5.44
CA THR A 84 -3.38 -5.21 -4.64
C THR A 84 -3.19 -6.69 -4.97
N ASN A 85 -3.32 -7.55 -3.96
CA ASN A 85 -3.16 -9.00 -4.10
C ASN A 85 -1.75 -9.50 -4.51
N ALA A 86 -0.72 -8.64 -4.49
CA ALA A 86 0.66 -9.07 -4.76
C ALA A 86 1.25 -9.98 -3.65
N GLY A 87 0.58 -10.10 -2.50
CA GLY A 87 0.99 -10.97 -1.40
C GLY A 87 1.76 -10.27 -0.28
N LYS A 88 1.66 -8.93 -0.17
CA LYS A 88 2.34 -8.13 0.89
C LYS A 88 2.03 -8.62 2.30
N SER A 89 0.76 -8.80 2.64
CA SER A 89 0.35 -9.24 4.00
C SER A 89 0.79 -10.67 4.28
N THR A 90 0.83 -11.55 3.27
CA THR A 90 1.40 -12.89 3.40
C THR A 90 2.89 -12.82 3.70
N LEU A 91 3.62 -11.98 2.94
CA LEU A 91 5.04 -11.75 3.14
C LEU A 91 5.33 -11.17 4.54
N MET A 92 4.55 -10.17 4.97
CA MET A 92 4.60 -9.61 6.32
C MET A 92 4.51 -10.69 7.40
N THR A 93 3.55 -11.61 7.26
CA THR A 93 3.34 -12.73 8.18
C THR A 93 4.56 -13.65 8.22
N ARG A 94 5.14 -13.97 7.05
CA ARG A 94 6.31 -14.84 6.94
C ARG A 94 7.58 -14.21 7.51
N MET A 95 7.72 -12.90 7.40
CA MET A 95 8.85 -12.16 7.97
C MET A 95 8.73 -11.96 9.47
N SER A 96 7.53 -11.70 9.98
CA SER A 96 7.31 -11.33 11.38
C SER A 96 7.11 -12.50 12.35
N LYS A 97 7.10 -13.74 11.88
CA LYS A 97 6.82 -14.98 12.68
C LYS A 97 5.49 -14.95 13.49
N SER A 98 4.61 -14.00 13.21
CA SER A 98 3.31 -13.87 13.88
C SER A 98 2.17 -14.15 12.89
N GLU A 99 1.14 -14.85 13.35
CA GLU A 99 -0.03 -15.15 12.53
C GLU A 99 -0.80 -13.87 12.23
N VAL A 100 -0.94 -13.59 10.94
CA VAL A 100 -1.85 -12.56 10.42
C VAL A 100 -2.75 -13.23 9.42
N PHE A 101 -4.05 -13.00 9.52
CA PHE A 101 -5.00 -13.43 8.50
C PHE A 101 -4.73 -12.66 7.20
N ALA A 102 -4.15 -13.36 6.21
CA ALA A 102 -4.04 -12.86 4.86
C ALA A 102 -5.30 -13.30 4.09
N GLU A 103 -6.20 -12.38 3.79
CA GLU A 103 -7.35 -12.64 2.91
C GLU A 103 -7.00 -12.30 1.46
N ASN A 104 -7.34 -13.19 0.52
CA ASN A 104 -7.25 -12.95 -0.93
C ASN A 104 -8.36 -12.01 -1.41
N LYS A 105 -8.41 -10.81 -0.86
CA LYS A 105 -9.38 -9.78 -1.23
C LYS A 105 -8.68 -8.50 -1.64
N LEU A 106 -9.27 -7.77 -2.58
CA LEU A 106 -8.85 -6.41 -2.90
C LEU A 106 -8.93 -5.57 -1.62
N PHE A 107 -7.85 -4.82 -1.30
CA PHE A 107 -7.73 -4.02 -0.09
C PHE A 107 -7.86 -4.82 1.23
N ALA A 108 -7.26 -6.01 1.29
CA ALA A 108 -7.21 -6.79 2.53
C ALA A 108 -6.57 -6.01 3.69
N THR A 109 -5.58 -5.16 3.39
CA THR A 109 -4.98 -4.21 4.33
C THR A 109 -5.55 -2.81 4.08
N LEU A 110 -6.44 -2.37 4.96
CA LEU A 110 -7.03 -1.02 4.95
C LEU A 110 -6.30 -0.07 5.91
N ASP A 111 -5.71 -0.59 6.96
CA ASP A 111 -4.94 0.14 7.95
C ASP A 111 -3.50 -0.39 7.94
N THR A 112 -2.51 0.52 7.96
CA THR A 112 -1.11 0.13 7.98
C THR A 112 -0.79 -0.68 9.24
N THR A 113 -0.26 -1.87 9.05
CA THR A 113 0.23 -2.70 10.15
C THR A 113 1.74 -2.57 10.23
N VAL A 114 2.26 -2.14 11.38
CA VAL A 114 3.70 -2.04 11.62
C VAL A 114 4.13 -3.11 12.61
N ARG A 115 5.19 -3.85 12.29
CA ARG A 115 5.74 -4.91 13.12
C ARG A 115 7.24 -4.78 13.29
N LYS A 116 7.70 -5.10 14.50
CA LYS A 116 9.13 -5.25 14.74
C LYS A 116 9.57 -6.62 14.23
N VAL A 117 10.51 -6.63 13.34
CA VAL A 117 11.17 -7.82 12.81
C VAL A 117 12.62 -7.81 13.29
N VAL A 118 13.17 -8.97 13.62
CA VAL A 118 14.57 -9.13 13.99
C VAL A 118 15.19 -10.15 13.04
N LEU A 119 16.16 -9.73 12.25
CA LEU A 119 16.97 -10.61 11.42
C LEU A 119 18.39 -10.60 12.00
N HIS A 120 18.92 -11.79 12.22
CA HIS A 120 20.16 -12.00 13.00
C HIS A 120 20.12 -11.17 14.30
N ASN A 121 20.67 -10.28 14.70
CA ASN A 121 20.50 -9.48 15.93
C ASN A 121 20.02 -8.04 15.63
N LEU A 122 19.68 -7.73 14.38
CA LEU A 122 19.30 -6.39 13.96
C LEU A 122 17.78 -6.23 13.92
N PRO A 123 17.20 -5.43 14.82
CA PRO A 123 15.80 -5.11 14.81
C PRO A 123 15.50 -3.98 13.81
N PHE A 124 14.40 -4.11 13.08
CA PHE A 124 13.84 -3.06 12.22
C PHE A 124 12.32 -3.09 12.26
N LEU A 125 11.67 -2.06 11.74
CA LEU A 125 10.22 -1.98 11.61
C LEU A 125 9.82 -2.32 10.18
N LEU A 126 8.93 -3.29 10.03
CA LEU A 126 8.34 -3.67 8.75
C LEU A 126 6.89 -3.19 8.74
N SER A 127 6.50 -2.39 7.76
CA SER A 127 5.13 -1.90 7.58
C SER A 127 4.48 -2.50 6.36
N ASP A 128 3.25 -3.05 6.52
CA ASP A 128 2.38 -3.44 5.42
C ASP A 128 1.51 -2.25 5.04
N THR A 129 1.54 -1.86 3.77
CA THR A 129 0.78 -0.72 3.27
C THR A 129 -0.42 -1.18 2.46
N VAL A 130 -1.37 -0.28 2.20
CA VAL A 130 -2.48 -0.56 1.29
C VAL A 130 -1.96 -0.90 -0.11
N GLY A 131 -2.61 -1.89 -0.75
CA GLY A 131 -2.30 -2.24 -2.12
C GLY A 131 -2.68 -1.12 -3.09
N PHE A 132 -1.76 -0.78 -3.99
CA PHE A 132 -2.02 0.15 -5.07
C PHE A 132 -2.99 -0.46 -6.09
N ILE A 133 -3.78 0.40 -6.72
CA ILE A 133 -4.70 0.04 -7.81
C ILE A 133 -4.53 1.00 -8.98
N ARG A 134 -4.89 0.53 -10.17
CA ARG A 134 -4.95 1.36 -11.37
C ARG A 134 -5.96 2.50 -11.16
N LYS A 135 -5.54 3.75 -11.39
CA LYS A 135 -6.37 4.95 -11.21
C LYS A 135 -6.94 5.09 -9.79
N LEU A 136 -6.06 5.23 -8.79
CA LEU A 136 -6.49 5.76 -7.50
C LEU A 136 -7.13 7.14 -7.74
N PRO A 137 -8.44 7.32 -7.50
CA PRO A 137 -9.05 8.64 -7.60
C PRO A 137 -8.32 9.59 -6.65
N HIS A 138 -8.00 10.81 -7.06
CA HIS A 138 -7.31 11.79 -6.23
C HIS A 138 -8.00 11.99 -4.85
N GLN A 139 -9.32 11.82 -4.80
CA GLN A 139 -10.10 11.84 -3.56
C GLN A 139 -9.75 10.68 -2.60
N LEU A 140 -9.34 9.51 -3.13
CA LEU A 140 -8.91 8.37 -2.32
C LEU A 140 -7.46 8.53 -1.85
N ILE A 141 -6.59 9.22 -2.60
CA ILE A 141 -5.22 9.52 -2.17
C ILE A 141 -5.25 10.31 -0.85
N GLU A 142 -6.14 11.30 -0.73
CA GLU A 142 -6.32 12.05 0.51
C GLU A 142 -6.82 11.18 1.68
N SER A 143 -7.66 10.18 1.38
CA SER A 143 -8.18 9.23 2.36
C SER A 143 -7.15 8.19 2.81
N PHE A 144 -6.16 7.86 1.97
CA PHE A 144 -5.06 6.94 2.27
C PHE A 144 -3.77 7.64 2.70
N LYS A 145 -3.82 8.97 2.90
CA LYS A 145 -2.64 9.78 3.23
C LYS A 145 -1.86 9.22 4.42
N SER A 146 -2.55 8.79 5.48
CA SER A 146 -1.89 8.24 6.67
C SER A 146 -1.17 6.90 6.41
N THR A 147 -1.65 6.10 5.46
CA THR A 147 -1.01 4.84 5.07
C THR A 147 0.14 5.08 4.10
N LEU A 148 0.04 6.11 3.26
CA LEU A 148 1.11 6.55 2.37
C LEU A 148 2.24 7.29 3.13
N ASP A 149 1.92 7.91 4.27
CA ASP A 149 2.92 8.54 5.14
C ASP A 149 3.92 7.51 5.70
N GLU A 150 3.52 6.26 5.98
CA GLU A 150 4.47 5.20 6.37
C GLU A 150 5.47 4.88 5.24
N THR A 151 5.04 4.95 3.98
CA THR A 151 5.93 4.81 2.83
C THR A 151 6.88 5.98 2.71
N ARG A 152 6.40 7.21 2.94
CA ARG A 152 7.24 8.42 2.96
C ARG A 152 8.28 8.41 4.06
N GLU A 153 7.97 7.85 5.22
CA GLU A 153 8.87 7.77 6.37
C GLU A 153 9.76 6.54 6.36
N SER A 154 9.59 5.63 5.40
CA SER A 154 10.44 4.44 5.28
C SER A 154 11.83 4.77 4.77
N ASP A 155 12.79 3.96 5.14
CA ASP A 155 14.18 4.05 4.74
C ASP A 155 14.50 3.13 3.56
N LEU A 156 13.69 2.06 3.40
CA LEU A 156 13.80 1.05 2.35
C LEU A 156 12.41 0.63 1.91
N LEU A 157 12.22 0.47 0.61
CA LEU A 157 11.00 -0.06 0.01
C LEU A 157 11.21 -1.49 -0.48
N LEU A 158 10.30 -2.39 -0.14
CA LEU A 158 10.18 -3.72 -0.74
C LEU A 158 8.97 -3.70 -1.67
N HIS A 159 9.23 -3.57 -2.97
CA HIS A 159 8.18 -3.57 -3.99
C HIS A 159 7.79 -5.01 -4.35
N VAL A 160 6.69 -5.47 -3.78
CA VAL A 160 6.17 -6.82 -3.97
C VAL A 160 5.31 -6.87 -5.24
N VAL A 161 5.68 -7.76 -6.15
CA VAL A 161 5.05 -7.93 -7.46
C VAL A 161 4.54 -9.36 -7.61
N ASP A 162 3.32 -9.52 -8.09
CA ASP A 162 2.77 -10.82 -8.47
C ASP A 162 3.27 -11.18 -9.87
N ILE A 163 4.29 -12.04 -9.95
CA ILE A 163 4.92 -12.44 -11.21
C ILE A 163 3.99 -13.29 -12.09
N SER A 164 3.01 -13.96 -11.49
CA SER A 164 2.05 -14.81 -12.23
C SER A 164 1.00 -14.00 -13.00
N HIS A 165 0.87 -12.70 -12.69
CA HIS A 165 -0.10 -11.86 -13.35
C HIS A 165 0.39 -11.40 -14.73
N PRO A 166 -0.37 -11.58 -15.81
CA PRO A 166 0.09 -11.26 -17.17
C PRO A 166 0.44 -9.77 -17.38
N GLN A 167 -0.09 -8.88 -16.54
CA GLN A 167 0.17 -7.44 -16.58
C GLN A 167 1.07 -6.98 -15.44
N PHE A 168 1.97 -7.83 -14.93
CA PHE A 168 2.81 -7.46 -13.78
C PHE A 168 3.70 -6.25 -14.05
N GLU A 169 4.15 -6.05 -15.30
CA GLU A 169 4.94 -4.87 -15.69
C GLU A 169 4.12 -3.57 -15.60
N GLU A 170 2.83 -3.60 -16.01
CA GLU A 170 1.93 -2.47 -15.81
C GLU A 170 1.69 -2.19 -14.32
N HIS A 171 1.61 -3.24 -13.50
CA HIS A 171 1.48 -3.08 -12.05
C HIS A 171 2.71 -2.42 -11.44
N ILE A 172 3.91 -2.76 -11.90
CA ILE A 172 5.15 -2.09 -11.50
C ILE A 172 5.08 -0.60 -11.85
N ALA A 173 4.75 -0.27 -13.10
CA ALA A 173 4.68 1.12 -13.56
C ALA A 173 3.64 1.95 -12.77
N VAL A 174 2.48 1.37 -12.43
CA VAL A 174 1.46 2.02 -11.60
C VAL A 174 1.98 2.33 -10.19
N VAL A 175 2.69 1.38 -9.59
CA VAL A 175 3.27 1.56 -8.24
C VAL A 175 4.35 2.64 -8.27
N GLU A 176 5.26 2.61 -9.24
CA GLU A 176 6.33 3.59 -9.42
C GLU A 176 5.77 5.01 -9.65
N SER A 177 4.77 5.15 -10.53
CA SER A 177 4.08 6.43 -10.73
C SER A 177 3.46 6.95 -9.43
N THR A 178 2.83 6.09 -8.64
CA THR A 178 2.22 6.49 -7.37
C THR A 178 3.29 6.85 -6.33
N LEU A 179 4.41 6.14 -6.28
CA LEU A 179 5.55 6.48 -5.41
C LEU A 179 6.12 7.86 -5.75
N ALA A 180 6.22 8.19 -7.05
CA ALA A 180 6.63 9.52 -7.50
C ALA A 180 5.62 10.61 -7.09
N GLU A 181 4.30 10.35 -7.25
CA GLU A 181 3.25 11.29 -6.82
C GLU A 181 3.30 11.62 -5.33
N ILE A 182 3.71 10.67 -4.50
CA ILE A 182 3.84 10.88 -3.05
C ILE A 182 5.25 11.32 -2.64
N GLY A 183 6.19 11.52 -3.57
CA GLY A 183 7.57 11.93 -3.29
C GLY A 183 8.34 10.87 -2.50
N SER A 184 8.31 9.63 -2.97
CA SER A 184 8.99 8.47 -2.38
C SER A 184 9.78 7.66 -3.42
N ASP A 185 9.98 8.21 -4.61
CA ASP A 185 10.72 7.61 -5.72
C ASP A 185 12.24 7.70 -5.57
N ASP A 186 12.73 8.55 -4.69
CA ASP A 186 14.15 8.72 -4.34
C ASP A 186 14.67 7.68 -3.34
N LYS A 187 13.79 6.82 -2.81
CA LYS A 187 14.14 5.84 -1.77
C LYS A 187 14.79 4.59 -2.35
N PRO A 188 15.76 4.00 -1.62
CA PRO A 188 16.24 2.67 -1.96
C PRO A 188 15.08 1.68 -2.07
N ALA A 189 15.02 0.94 -3.16
CA ALA A 189 13.95 -0.01 -3.41
C ALA A 189 14.48 -1.35 -3.92
N MET A 190 13.89 -2.45 -3.44
CA MET A 190 14.11 -3.80 -3.94
C MET A 190 12.84 -4.32 -4.58
N ILE A 191 12.93 -5.02 -5.71
CA ILE A 191 11.78 -5.71 -6.30
C ILE A 191 11.74 -7.14 -5.78
N VAL A 192 10.59 -7.52 -5.23
CA VAL A 192 10.31 -8.88 -4.76
C VAL A 192 9.24 -9.48 -5.65
N PHE A 193 9.64 -10.28 -6.62
CA PHE A 193 8.73 -11.06 -7.45
C PHE A 193 8.21 -12.24 -6.64
N ASN A 194 6.94 -12.16 -6.25
CA ASN A 194 6.26 -13.16 -5.45
C ASN A 194 5.39 -14.06 -6.33
N LYS A 195 4.98 -15.20 -5.79
CA LYS A 195 4.14 -16.22 -6.43
C LYS A 195 4.84 -16.96 -7.58
N ILE A 196 6.14 -17.21 -7.46
CA ILE A 196 6.87 -18.02 -8.44
C ILE A 196 6.29 -19.43 -8.58
N ASP A 197 5.59 -19.93 -7.57
CA ASP A 197 4.83 -21.19 -7.58
C ASP A 197 3.70 -21.21 -8.62
N GLN A 198 3.29 -20.06 -9.14
CA GLN A 198 2.21 -19.92 -10.12
C GLN A 198 2.72 -19.57 -11.53
N ILE A 199 4.03 -19.54 -11.75
CA ILE A 199 4.60 -19.34 -13.10
C ILE A 199 4.22 -20.54 -13.97
N THR A 200 3.56 -20.25 -15.09
CA THR A 200 3.18 -21.29 -16.07
C THR A 200 4.37 -21.58 -16.98
N VAL A 201 4.75 -22.85 -17.10
CA VAL A 201 5.78 -23.32 -18.03
C VAL A 201 5.11 -24.12 -19.13
N GLU A 202 5.28 -23.69 -20.37
CA GLU A 202 4.76 -24.41 -21.53
C GLU A 202 5.66 -25.61 -21.87
N PRO A 203 5.12 -26.70 -22.47
CA PRO A 203 5.90 -27.94 -22.71
C PRO A 203 7.15 -27.80 -23.55
N PHE A 204 7.24 -26.75 -24.40
CA PHE A 204 8.38 -26.44 -25.27
C PHE A 204 8.86 -25.00 -25.12
N GLY A 205 8.37 -24.31 -24.08
CA GLY A 205 8.74 -22.94 -23.77
C GLY A 205 9.96 -22.83 -22.84
N PRO A 206 10.34 -21.59 -22.49
CA PRO A 206 11.41 -21.35 -21.53
C PRO A 206 11.05 -21.94 -20.16
N THR A 207 12.04 -22.50 -19.48
CA THR A 207 11.87 -23.01 -18.12
C THR A 207 11.52 -21.89 -17.16
N GLN A 208 11.06 -22.22 -15.97
CA GLN A 208 10.83 -21.22 -14.91
C GLN A 208 12.12 -20.43 -14.61
N GLU A 209 13.26 -21.10 -14.59
CA GLU A 209 14.57 -20.47 -14.34
C GLU A 209 14.94 -19.50 -15.46
N ASP A 210 14.71 -19.87 -16.74
CA ASP A 210 14.95 -18.99 -17.88
C ASP A 210 14.08 -17.75 -17.85
N GLN A 211 12.80 -17.91 -17.48
CA GLN A 211 11.86 -16.78 -17.33
C GLN A 211 12.33 -15.84 -16.21
N MET A 212 12.72 -16.37 -15.05
CA MET A 212 13.24 -15.58 -13.93
C MET A 212 14.56 -14.89 -14.29
N ALA A 213 15.48 -15.57 -15.02
CA ALA A 213 16.72 -14.98 -15.48
C ALA A 213 16.47 -13.79 -16.44
N GLY A 214 15.57 -13.93 -17.40
CA GLY A 214 15.19 -12.85 -18.30
C GLY A 214 14.52 -11.66 -17.59
N ILE A 215 13.74 -11.90 -16.54
CA ILE A 215 13.16 -10.85 -15.71
C ILE A 215 14.25 -10.18 -14.88
N ARG A 216 15.17 -10.94 -14.29
CA ARG A 216 16.30 -10.41 -13.53
C ARG A 216 17.12 -9.46 -14.39
N GLU A 217 17.52 -9.85 -15.60
CA GLU A 217 18.27 -9.03 -16.53
C GLU A 217 17.59 -7.68 -16.84
N ARG A 218 16.26 -7.67 -16.95
CA ARG A 218 15.48 -6.45 -17.26
C ARG A 218 15.30 -5.50 -16.07
N PHE A 219 15.19 -6.02 -14.86
CA PHE A 219 14.80 -5.24 -13.68
C PHE A 219 15.93 -5.01 -12.68
N GLU A 220 16.97 -5.85 -12.68
CA GLU A 220 18.12 -5.67 -11.80
C GLU A 220 19.01 -4.52 -12.31
N ARG A 221 19.32 -3.59 -11.43
CA ARG A 221 20.22 -2.46 -11.66
C ARG A 221 21.17 -2.34 -10.48
N ASN A 222 22.25 -1.55 -10.61
CA ASN A 222 23.27 -1.40 -9.57
C ASN A 222 22.72 -0.98 -8.20
N ASP A 223 21.62 -0.28 -8.17
CA ASP A 223 20.92 0.24 -6.97
C ASP A 223 19.63 -0.50 -6.64
N ARG A 224 19.26 -1.54 -7.42
CA ARG A 224 17.97 -2.20 -7.31
C ARG A 224 18.09 -3.72 -7.42
N HIS A 225 18.01 -4.40 -6.29
CA HIS A 225 18.03 -5.85 -6.22
C HIS A 225 16.69 -6.47 -6.65
N VAL A 226 16.79 -7.60 -7.35
CA VAL A 226 15.67 -8.43 -7.78
C VAL A 226 15.67 -9.74 -7.02
N ILE A 227 14.57 -10.06 -6.33
CA ILE A 227 14.41 -11.24 -5.50
C ILE A 227 13.19 -12.02 -5.97
N PHE A 228 13.29 -13.35 -6.06
CA PHE A 228 12.19 -14.22 -6.46
C PHE A 228 11.76 -15.09 -5.28
N ILE A 229 10.46 -15.09 -4.94
CA ILE A 229 9.93 -15.85 -3.81
C ILE A 229 8.57 -16.50 -4.11
N SER A 230 8.26 -17.56 -3.37
CA SER A 230 6.89 -17.93 -3.05
C SER A 230 6.67 -17.72 -1.55
N ALA A 231 5.99 -16.64 -1.19
CA ALA A 231 5.64 -16.39 0.21
C ALA A 231 4.68 -17.46 0.76
N LYS A 232 3.88 -18.10 -0.12
CA LYS A 232 2.98 -19.21 0.21
C LYS A 232 3.78 -20.46 0.59
N ASP A 233 4.69 -20.90 -0.28
CA ASP A 233 5.43 -22.16 -0.16
C ASP A 233 6.78 -21.98 0.56
N LYS A 234 7.13 -20.74 0.93
CA LYS A 234 8.36 -20.33 1.62
C LYS A 234 9.65 -20.53 0.79
N VAL A 235 9.53 -20.57 -0.54
CA VAL A 235 10.68 -20.66 -1.45
C VAL A 235 11.33 -19.28 -1.58
N GLY A 236 12.67 -19.22 -1.59
CA GLY A 236 13.45 -17.96 -1.71
C GLY A 236 13.41 -17.03 -0.49
N MET A 237 12.75 -17.46 0.61
CA MET A 237 12.57 -16.59 1.78
C MET A 237 13.85 -16.36 2.57
N ASP A 238 14.76 -17.33 2.60
CA ASP A 238 16.01 -17.19 3.36
C ASP A 238 16.98 -16.28 2.59
N GLU A 239 17.11 -16.43 1.27
CA GLU A 239 17.85 -15.50 0.42
C GLU A 239 17.31 -14.06 0.57
N MET A 240 16.00 -13.88 0.53
CA MET A 240 15.37 -12.59 0.74
C MET A 240 15.73 -11.99 2.10
N ARG A 241 15.73 -12.79 3.18
CA ARG A 241 16.09 -12.31 4.53
C ARG A 241 17.53 -11.81 4.59
N GLU A 242 18.47 -12.53 3.96
CA GLU A 242 19.87 -12.10 3.92
C GLU A 242 20.04 -10.79 3.15
N ILE A 243 19.42 -10.65 1.98
CA ILE A 243 19.50 -9.43 1.17
C ILE A 243 18.87 -8.23 1.94
N VAL A 244 17.72 -8.43 2.56
CA VAL A 244 17.07 -7.40 3.38
C VAL A 244 17.90 -7.05 4.60
N PHE A 245 18.52 -8.06 5.26
CA PHE A 245 19.40 -7.82 6.41
C PHE A 245 20.59 -6.95 6.03
N GLU A 246 21.31 -7.25 4.94
CA GLU A 246 22.47 -6.45 4.52
C GLU A 246 22.07 -5.02 4.18
N ALA A 247 20.94 -4.80 3.49
CA ALA A 247 20.45 -3.45 3.20
C ALA A 247 20.05 -2.67 4.47
N VAL A 248 19.33 -3.32 5.40
CA VAL A 248 18.96 -2.70 6.67
C VAL A 248 20.20 -2.38 7.50
N LYS A 249 21.20 -3.25 7.52
CA LYS A 249 22.48 -3.07 8.20
C LYS A 249 23.25 -1.88 7.61
N GLU A 250 23.32 -1.77 6.30
CA GLU A 250 23.97 -0.64 5.64
C GLU A 250 23.32 0.70 6.02
N ILE A 251 21.99 0.78 6.00
CA ILE A 251 21.24 1.96 6.43
C ILE A 251 21.50 2.25 7.92
N HIS A 252 21.47 1.21 8.76
CA HIS A 252 21.70 1.34 10.19
C HIS A 252 23.08 1.87 10.51
N VAL A 253 24.13 1.32 9.89
CA VAL A 253 25.52 1.76 10.07
C VAL A 253 25.74 3.19 9.59
N LYS A 254 25.16 3.59 8.46
CA LYS A 254 25.20 4.98 7.97
C LYS A 254 24.55 5.96 8.97
N ARG A 255 23.45 5.54 9.63
CA ARG A 255 22.72 6.37 10.60
C ARG A 255 23.37 6.40 11.97
N TYR A 256 23.97 5.28 12.41
CA TYR A 256 24.53 5.09 13.75
C TYR A 256 25.93 4.49 13.68
N PRO A 257 26.94 5.25 13.21
CA PRO A 257 28.30 4.75 12.99
C PRO A 257 29.02 4.29 14.27
N TYR A 258 28.47 4.63 15.46
CA TYR A 258 29.05 4.29 16.75
C TYR A 258 28.26 3.24 17.57
N HIS A 259 27.20 2.69 16.99
CA HIS A 259 26.40 1.65 17.66
C HIS A 259 26.90 0.25 17.28
N ASN A 260 27.66 -0.37 18.17
CA ASN A 260 28.16 -1.75 18.03
C ASN A 260 27.07 -2.81 18.30
N PHE A 261 25.84 -2.64 17.80
CA PHE A 261 24.76 -3.62 17.93
C PHE A 261 25.00 -4.90 17.12
N LEU A 262 26.00 -4.91 16.27
CA LEU A 262 26.24 -5.98 15.29
C LEU A 262 27.40 -6.89 15.67
N TYR A 263 28.00 -6.72 16.84
CA TYR A 263 29.17 -7.51 17.27
C TYR A 263 28.87 -8.24 18.57
#